data_023345e4ac27e0f7b778de45fbbbc45c
#
_entry.id   023345e4ac27e0f7b778de45fbbbc45c
#
_cell.length_a   1.000
_cell.length_b   1.000
_cell.length_c   1.000
_cell.angle_alpha   90.00
_cell.angle_beta   90.00
_cell.angle_gamma   90.00
#
_symmetry.space_group_name_H-M   'P 1'
#
loop_
_entity.id
_entity.type
_entity.pdbx_description
1 polymer ?
#
loop_
_entity_poly.entity_id
_entity_poly.type
_entity_poly.pdbx_seq_one_letter_code
_entity_poly.pdbx_strand_id
1 'polypeptide(L)'
;MVRTVKDPETRRAEIITAARRLFGTKEYEKTTMQDVIDELGIAKGTIYYYFKSKEELLDAVINQMGDEMVEQMQSALDNGKGNAIEMFQQLIAAGNIAEENPEIMEQLHNPRNAGMHAAMMAVAIKRSAPLYAKVVEQGCAEGLFTTANPLETSEFILTSIQFLMDTGIYQWSQEDLMRRAMALPGIIETMLGAKPGSFNFLLQMGQ
;
A
#
# COMPACT_ATOMS: atom_id res chain seq x y z
N MET A 1 -23.97 -33.46 -11.77
CA MET A 1 -22.88 -32.73 -11.13
C MET A 1 -23.32 -32.22 -9.76
N VAL A 2 -22.69 -32.67 -8.70
CA VAL A 2 -22.99 -32.20 -7.34
C VAL A 2 -22.55 -30.75 -7.27
N ARG A 3 -23.46 -29.81 -7.05
CA ARG A 3 -23.20 -28.39 -6.85
C ARG A 3 -22.54 -28.23 -5.47
N THR A 4 -21.21 -28.19 -5.44
CA THR A 4 -20.47 -27.93 -4.20
C THR A 4 -20.79 -26.51 -3.77
N VAL A 5 -21.59 -26.35 -2.74
CA VAL A 5 -21.84 -25.03 -2.10
C VAL A 5 -20.57 -24.70 -1.34
N LYS A 6 -19.75 -23.81 -1.88
CA LYS A 6 -18.57 -23.30 -1.19
C LYS A 6 -19.02 -22.43 -0.02
N ASP A 7 -18.20 -22.43 1.02
CA ASP A 7 -18.36 -21.51 2.15
C ASP A 7 -18.45 -20.05 1.66
N PRO A 8 -19.36 -19.23 2.23
CA PRO A 8 -19.57 -17.84 1.81
C PRO A 8 -18.31 -16.97 1.82
N GLU A 9 -17.46 -17.11 2.82
CA GLU A 9 -16.20 -16.34 2.94
C GLU A 9 -15.21 -16.74 1.85
N THR A 10 -15.06 -18.05 1.61
CA THR A 10 -14.25 -18.58 0.50
C THR A 10 -14.73 -18.06 -0.84
N ARG A 11 -16.06 -18.05 -1.08
CA ARG A 11 -16.62 -17.54 -2.33
C ARG A 11 -16.39 -16.05 -2.50
N ARG A 12 -16.52 -15.27 -1.42
CA ARG A 12 -16.25 -13.83 -1.45
C ARG A 12 -14.78 -13.56 -1.79
N ALA A 13 -13.85 -14.28 -1.20
CA ALA A 13 -12.42 -14.16 -1.46
C ALA A 13 -12.07 -14.52 -2.93
N GLU A 14 -12.67 -15.58 -3.49
CA GLU A 14 -12.50 -15.94 -4.91
C GLU A 14 -12.94 -14.82 -5.85
N ILE A 15 -14.08 -14.16 -5.56
CA ILE A 15 -14.59 -13.05 -6.37
C ILE A 15 -13.61 -11.87 -6.30
N ILE A 16 -13.10 -11.52 -5.13
CA ILE A 16 -12.13 -10.43 -4.95
C ILE A 16 -10.82 -10.75 -5.69
N THR A 17 -10.32 -11.97 -5.58
CA THR A 17 -9.09 -12.41 -6.27
C THR A 17 -9.22 -12.34 -7.79
N ALA A 18 -10.34 -12.80 -8.34
CA ALA A 18 -10.61 -12.71 -9.78
C ALA A 18 -10.72 -11.24 -10.24
N ALA A 19 -11.42 -10.41 -9.46
CA ALA A 19 -11.55 -8.99 -9.75
C ALA A 19 -10.19 -8.27 -9.73
N ARG A 20 -9.36 -8.53 -8.70
CA ARG A 20 -8.00 -7.97 -8.60
C ARG A 20 -7.18 -8.28 -9.85
N ARG A 21 -7.20 -9.55 -10.29
CA ARG A 21 -6.50 -9.96 -11.51
C ARG A 21 -7.03 -9.25 -12.76
N LEU A 22 -8.35 -9.17 -12.92
CA LEU A 22 -8.98 -8.51 -14.06
C LEU A 22 -8.73 -6.99 -14.06
N PHE A 23 -8.77 -6.33 -12.91
CA PHE A 23 -8.46 -4.90 -12.79
C PHE A 23 -7.01 -4.59 -13.16
N GLY A 24 -6.06 -5.48 -12.85
CA GLY A 24 -4.66 -5.35 -13.25
C GLY A 24 -4.42 -5.62 -14.73
N THR A 25 -5.10 -6.62 -15.32
CA THR A 25 -4.81 -7.07 -16.71
C THR A 25 -5.68 -6.40 -17.78
N LYS A 26 -6.92 -6.01 -17.45
CA LYS A 26 -7.89 -5.48 -18.40
C LYS A 26 -8.16 -3.98 -18.25
N GLU A 27 -7.58 -3.31 -17.28
CA GLU A 27 -7.92 -1.98 -16.77
C GLU A 27 -9.26 -1.97 -16.01
N TYR A 28 -9.33 -1.20 -14.92
CA TYR A 28 -10.54 -1.09 -14.11
C TYR A 28 -11.74 -0.61 -14.93
N GLU A 29 -11.57 0.47 -15.71
CA GLU A 29 -12.66 1.06 -16.47
C GLU A 29 -13.28 0.10 -17.51
N LYS A 30 -12.46 -0.74 -18.12
CA LYS A 30 -12.88 -1.72 -19.12
C LYS A 30 -13.42 -3.01 -18.52
N THR A 31 -13.18 -3.26 -17.25
CA THR A 31 -13.65 -4.47 -16.55
C THR A 31 -15.11 -4.27 -16.11
N THR A 32 -15.91 -5.29 -16.31
CA THR A 32 -17.31 -5.32 -15.91
C THR A 32 -17.59 -6.42 -14.90
N MET A 33 -18.70 -6.34 -14.18
CA MET A 33 -19.17 -7.43 -13.30
C MET A 33 -19.38 -8.73 -14.11
N GLN A 34 -19.73 -8.64 -15.39
CA GLN A 34 -19.88 -9.81 -16.26
C GLN A 34 -18.55 -10.50 -16.52
N ASP A 35 -17.45 -9.77 -16.69
CA ASP A 35 -16.13 -10.37 -16.87
C ASP A 35 -15.74 -11.24 -15.66
N VAL A 36 -16.04 -10.78 -14.44
CA VAL A 36 -15.77 -11.56 -13.22
C VAL A 36 -16.67 -12.81 -13.13
N ILE A 37 -17.93 -12.69 -13.54
CA ILE A 37 -18.87 -13.81 -13.62
C ILE A 37 -18.34 -14.88 -14.57
N ASP A 38 -17.91 -14.48 -15.77
CA ASP A 38 -17.42 -15.35 -16.82
C ASP A 38 -16.11 -16.03 -16.43
N GLU A 39 -15.21 -15.27 -15.81
CA GLU A 39 -13.93 -15.77 -15.27
C GLU A 39 -14.12 -16.90 -14.26
N LEU A 40 -15.09 -16.74 -13.36
CA LEU A 40 -15.34 -17.70 -12.28
C LEU A 40 -16.35 -18.78 -12.65
N GLY A 41 -17.04 -18.64 -13.77
CA GLY A 41 -18.13 -19.55 -14.18
C GLY A 41 -19.27 -19.58 -13.16
N ILE A 42 -19.60 -18.44 -12.52
CA ILE A 42 -20.65 -18.34 -11.49
C ILE A 42 -21.93 -17.72 -12.04
N ALA A 43 -23.05 -17.97 -11.36
CA ALA A 43 -24.30 -17.33 -11.73
C ALA A 43 -24.30 -15.83 -11.40
N LYS A 44 -24.97 -15.01 -12.23
CA LYS A 44 -25.13 -13.56 -11.99
C LYS A 44 -25.65 -13.25 -10.60
N GLY A 45 -26.64 -13.98 -10.10
CA GLY A 45 -27.18 -13.80 -8.75
C GLY A 45 -26.14 -14.04 -7.65
N THR A 46 -25.09 -14.86 -7.90
CA THR A 46 -24.04 -15.13 -6.94
C THR A 46 -23.17 -13.89 -6.71
N ILE A 47 -22.67 -13.25 -7.77
CA ILE A 47 -21.81 -12.08 -7.59
C ILE A 47 -22.59 -10.91 -6.96
N TYR A 48 -23.85 -10.67 -7.40
CA TYR A 48 -24.69 -9.59 -6.87
C TYR A 48 -25.22 -9.84 -5.45
N TYR A 49 -25.09 -11.04 -4.93
CA TYR A 49 -25.30 -11.33 -3.52
C TYR A 49 -24.17 -10.72 -2.66
N TYR A 50 -22.91 -10.82 -3.12
CA TYR A 50 -21.73 -10.33 -2.39
C TYR A 50 -21.41 -8.87 -2.66
N PHE A 51 -21.56 -8.42 -3.91
CA PHE A 51 -21.16 -7.08 -4.36
C PHE A 51 -22.25 -6.48 -5.27
N LYS A 52 -22.76 -5.32 -4.89
CA LYS A 52 -23.87 -4.67 -5.60
C LYS A 52 -23.39 -3.91 -6.83
N SER A 53 -22.13 -3.51 -6.87
CA SER A 53 -21.54 -2.73 -7.95
C SER A 53 -20.04 -3.07 -8.14
N LYS A 54 -19.48 -2.59 -9.24
CA LYS A 54 -18.04 -2.68 -9.53
C LYS A 54 -17.22 -1.86 -8.53
N GLU A 55 -17.75 -0.74 -8.08
CA GLU A 55 -17.14 0.12 -7.08
C GLU A 55 -17.03 -0.59 -5.72
N GLU A 56 -18.10 -1.26 -5.27
CA GLU A 56 -18.07 -2.06 -4.03
C GLU A 56 -17.07 -3.21 -4.12
N LEU A 57 -16.96 -3.82 -5.29
CA LEU A 57 -15.97 -4.87 -5.55
C LEU A 57 -14.54 -4.30 -5.56
N LEU A 58 -14.35 -3.10 -6.12
CA LEU A 58 -13.07 -2.39 -6.08
C LEU A 58 -12.65 -2.06 -4.64
N ASP A 59 -13.55 -1.51 -3.85
CA ASP A 59 -13.29 -1.22 -2.44
C ASP A 59 -12.84 -2.49 -1.68
N ALA A 60 -13.45 -3.62 -1.99
CA ALA A 60 -13.06 -4.89 -1.39
C ALA A 60 -11.66 -5.36 -1.83
N VAL A 61 -11.29 -5.16 -3.10
CA VAL A 61 -9.93 -5.45 -3.61
C VAL A 61 -8.89 -4.55 -2.92
N ILE A 62 -9.14 -3.25 -2.84
CA ILE A 62 -8.24 -2.29 -2.17
C ILE A 62 -8.07 -2.64 -0.69
N ASN A 63 -9.18 -2.98 -0.02
CA ASN A 63 -9.12 -3.38 1.39
C ASN A 63 -8.32 -4.66 1.59
N GLN A 64 -8.50 -5.67 0.73
CA GLN A 64 -7.71 -6.91 0.81
C GLN A 64 -6.21 -6.64 0.62
N MET A 65 -5.83 -5.84 -0.37
CA MET A 65 -4.42 -5.48 -0.57
C MET A 65 -3.84 -4.73 0.63
N GLY A 66 -4.63 -3.85 1.25
CA GLY A 66 -4.23 -3.17 2.48
C GLY A 66 -4.10 -4.12 3.67
N ASP A 67 -4.95 -5.15 3.79
CA ASP A 67 -4.86 -6.17 4.84
C ASP A 67 -3.58 -7.01 4.67
N GLU A 68 -3.28 -7.45 3.44
CA GLU A 68 -2.06 -8.20 3.09
C GLU A 68 -0.80 -7.40 3.44
N MET A 69 -0.76 -6.11 3.08
CA MET A 69 0.34 -5.22 3.44
C MET A 69 0.55 -5.12 4.95
N VAL A 70 -0.53 -4.91 5.70
CA VAL A 70 -0.46 -4.80 7.17
C VAL A 70 0.04 -6.10 7.79
N GLU A 71 -0.42 -7.26 7.29
CA GLU A 71 0.03 -8.57 7.77
C GLU A 71 1.53 -8.76 7.57
N GLN A 72 2.06 -8.40 6.40
CA GLN A 72 3.49 -8.45 6.11
C GLN A 72 4.28 -7.50 7.02
N MET A 73 3.83 -6.26 7.16
CA MET A 73 4.47 -5.27 8.02
C MET A 73 4.42 -5.67 9.50
N GLN A 74 3.28 -6.20 9.97
CA GLN A 74 3.15 -6.69 11.35
C GLN A 74 4.08 -7.89 11.58
N SER A 75 4.16 -8.82 10.63
CA SER A 75 5.12 -9.93 10.68
C SER A 75 6.56 -9.45 10.75
N ALA A 76 6.91 -8.38 10.02
CA ALA A 76 8.23 -7.77 10.09
C ALA A 76 8.50 -7.15 11.47
N LEU A 77 7.49 -6.52 12.09
CA LEU A 77 7.62 -6.00 13.46
C LEU A 77 7.79 -7.11 14.50
N ASP A 78 6.99 -8.18 14.42
CA ASP A 78 6.96 -9.26 15.40
C ASP A 78 8.25 -10.11 15.37
N ASN A 79 8.85 -10.27 14.19
CA ASN A 79 10.06 -11.06 13.97
C ASN A 79 11.32 -10.21 13.84
N GLY A 80 11.17 -8.91 13.70
CA GLY A 80 12.25 -7.95 13.50
C GLY A 80 13.19 -7.88 14.69
N LYS A 81 14.44 -7.55 14.42
CA LYS A 81 15.48 -7.35 15.43
C LYS A 81 16.24 -6.09 15.08
N GLY A 82 16.72 -5.42 16.13
CA GLY A 82 17.52 -4.23 15.96
C GLY A 82 16.88 -2.99 16.59
N ASN A 83 17.52 -1.85 16.37
CA ASN A 83 17.02 -0.56 16.83
C ASN A 83 15.91 -0.02 15.90
N ALA A 84 15.32 1.11 16.29
CA ALA A 84 14.22 1.70 15.53
C ALA A 84 14.57 2.03 14.07
N ILE A 85 15.81 2.36 13.74
CA ILE A 85 16.24 2.65 12.36
C ILE A 85 16.23 1.37 11.53
N GLU A 86 16.76 0.28 12.08
CA GLU A 86 16.75 -1.04 11.42
C GLU A 86 15.33 -1.57 11.27
N MET A 87 14.44 -1.35 12.24
CA MET A 87 13.03 -1.67 12.15
C MET A 87 12.31 -0.84 11.09
N PHE A 88 12.67 0.44 10.94
CA PHE A 88 12.15 1.29 9.87
C PHE A 88 12.49 0.72 8.49
N GLN A 89 13.73 0.27 8.28
CA GLN A 89 14.15 -0.39 7.03
C GLN A 89 13.34 -1.64 6.73
N GLN A 90 13.12 -2.48 7.75
CA GLN A 90 12.34 -3.71 7.61
C GLN A 90 10.88 -3.42 7.27
N LEU A 91 10.27 -2.38 7.86
CA LEU A 91 8.91 -1.97 7.53
C LEU A 91 8.78 -1.44 6.11
N ILE A 92 9.74 -0.65 5.63
CA ILE A 92 9.73 -0.16 4.26
C ILE A 92 9.79 -1.33 3.28
N ALA A 93 10.69 -2.29 3.52
CA ALA A 93 10.80 -3.49 2.68
C ALA A 93 9.51 -4.34 2.69
N ALA A 94 8.90 -4.54 3.87
CA ALA A 94 7.67 -5.31 4.02
C ALA A 94 6.42 -4.60 3.46
N GLY A 95 6.41 -3.26 3.40
CA GLY A 95 5.28 -2.47 2.90
C GLY A 95 5.33 -2.17 1.40
N ASN A 96 6.32 -2.70 0.67
CA ASN A 96 6.50 -2.39 -0.76
C ASN A 96 5.55 -3.23 -1.65
N ILE A 97 4.27 -2.84 -1.69
CA ILE A 97 3.24 -3.50 -2.51
C ILE A 97 3.57 -3.40 -4.02
N ALA A 98 4.31 -2.37 -4.42
CA ALA A 98 4.60 -2.11 -5.83
C ALA A 98 5.42 -3.25 -6.47
N GLU A 99 6.38 -3.80 -5.75
CA GLU A 99 7.20 -4.92 -6.23
C GLU A 99 6.39 -6.21 -6.41
N GLU A 100 5.39 -6.43 -5.55
CA GLU A 100 4.56 -7.64 -5.61
C GLU A 100 3.44 -7.56 -6.65
N ASN A 101 3.07 -6.34 -7.08
CA ASN A 101 1.91 -6.11 -7.95
C ASN A 101 2.21 -5.12 -9.08
N PRO A 102 3.24 -5.32 -9.91
CA PRO A 102 3.65 -4.35 -10.93
C PRO A 102 2.55 -4.04 -11.94
N GLU A 103 1.74 -5.04 -12.33
CA GLU A 103 0.62 -4.87 -13.28
C GLU A 103 -0.47 -3.95 -12.71
N ILE A 104 -0.78 -4.08 -11.41
CA ILE A 104 -1.75 -3.22 -10.75
C ILE A 104 -1.20 -1.80 -10.63
N MET A 105 0.08 -1.64 -10.31
CA MET A 105 0.72 -0.32 -10.22
C MET A 105 0.71 0.41 -11.57
N GLU A 106 0.96 -0.28 -12.68
CA GLU A 106 0.84 0.29 -14.01
C GLU A 106 -0.58 0.80 -14.29
N GLN A 107 -1.60 0.01 -13.88
CA GLN A 107 -2.99 0.42 -14.03
C GLN A 107 -3.36 1.61 -13.12
N LEU A 108 -2.84 1.66 -11.90
CA LEU A 108 -3.06 2.77 -10.98
C LEU A 108 -2.51 4.09 -11.52
N HIS A 109 -1.35 4.07 -12.17
CA HIS A 109 -0.74 5.25 -12.78
C HIS A 109 -1.46 5.73 -14.06
N ASN A 110 -2.44 4.97 -14.56
CA ASN A 110 -3.29 5.44 -15.65
C ASN A 110 -4.20 6.56 -15.15
N PRO A 111 -4.23 7.75 -15.80
CA PRO A 111 -5.08 8.87 -15.38
C PRO A 111 -6.57 8.54 -15.24
N ARG A 112 -7.06 7.54 -15.97
CA ARG A 112 -8.45 7.06 -15.87
C ARG A 112 -8.76 6.38 -14.54
N ASN A 113 -7.74 5.88 -13.84
CA ASN A 113 -7.87 5.17 -12.57
C ASN A 113 -7.50 6.05 -11.37
N ALA A 114 -7.42 7.39 -11.53
CA ALA A 114 -6.98 8.31 -10.48
C ALA A 114 -7.79 8.17 -9.17
N GLY A 115 -9.10 7.92 -9.26
CA GLY A 115 -9.94 7.69 -8.08
C GLY A 115 -9.56 6.41 -7.32
N MET A 116 -9.28 5.32 -8.04
CA MET A 116 -8.78 4.06 -7.46
C MET A 116 -7.42 4.25 -6.81
N HIS A 117 -6.52 4.94 -7.48
CA HIS A 117 -5.18 5.24 -6.98
C HIS A 117 -5.25 6.05 -5.67
N ALA A 118 -6.04 7.13 -5.64
CA ALA A 118 -6.24 7.95 -4.44
C ALA A 118 -6.83 7.13 -3.27
N ALA A 119 -7.83 6.29 -3.52
CA ALA A 119 -8.42 5.42 -2.50
C ALA A 119 -7.40 4.43 -1.93
N MET A 120 -6.58 3.83 -2.79
CA MET A 120 -5.52 2.89 -2.37
C MET A 120 -4.45 3.57 -1.52
N MET A 121 -4.01 4.77 -1.91
CA MET A 121 -3.06 5.58 -1.13
C MET A 121 -3.62 5.91 0.26
N ALA A 122 -4.88 6.34 0.33
CA ALA A 122 -5.53 6.64 1.62
C ALA A 122 -5.62 5.41 2.54
N VAL A 123 -5.97 4.24 1.98
CA VAL A 123 -6.00 2.97 2.72
C VAL A 123 -4.60 2.59 3.19
N ALA A 124 -3.59 2.69 2.34
CA ALA A 124 -2.21 2.37 2.66
C ALA A 124 -1.69 3.23 3.82
N ILE A 125 -1.86 4.56 3.76
CA ILE A 125 -1.43 5.48 4.83
C ILE A 125 -2.17 5.17 6.14
N LYS A 126 -3.51 5.10 6.09
CA LYS A 126 -4.33 4.86 7.28
C LYS A 126 -3.95 3.57 8.02
N ARG A 127 -3.53 2.55 7.29
CA ARG A 127 -3.20 1.24 7.85
C ARG A 127 -1.74 1.10 8.25
N SER A 128 -0.80 1.68 7.49
CA SER A 128 0.63 1.57 7.76
C SER A 128 1.12 2.57 8.83
N ALA A 129 0.58 3.78 8.89
CA ALA A 129 1.04 4.80 9.81
C ALA A 129 1.06 4.35 11.29
N PRO A 130 0.06 3.60 11.83
CA PRO A 130 0.14 3.08 13.19
C PRO A 130 1.29 2.10 13.42
N LEU A 131 1.72 1.36 12.39
CA LEU A 131 2.86 0.44 12.50
C LEU A 131 4.19 1.21 12.53
N TYR A 132 4.33 2.22 11.68
CA TYR A 132 5.47 3.13 11.73
C TYR A 132 5.52 3.91 13.04
N ALA A 133 4.38 4.34 13.58
CA ALA A 133 4.31 5.02 14.88
C ALA A 133 4.90 4.19 16.01
N LYS A 134 4.65 2.86 16.04
CA LYS A 134 5.27 1.95 17.03
C LYS A 134 6.81 1.98 16.93
N VAL A 135 7.36 2.01 15.71
CA VAL A 135 8.82 2.10 15.51
C VAL A 135 9.34 3.47 15.92
N VAL A 136 8.58 4.54 15.66
CA VAL A 136 8.95 5.90 16.12
C VAL A 136 8.93 5.98 17.65
N GLU A 137 7.92 5.39 18.31
CA GLU A 137 7.85 5.29 19.78
C GLU A 137 9.07 4.53 20.34
N GLN A 138 9.43 3.39 19.73
CA GLN A 138 10.65 2.67 20.08
C GLN A 138 11.88 3.55 19.93
N GLY A 139 12.04 4.29 18.83
CA GLY A 139 13.15 5.16 18.59
C GLY A 139 13.24 6.32 19.60
N CYS A 140 12.09 6.83 20.05
CA CYS A 140 12.05 7.80 21.15
C CYS A 140 12.53 7.19 22.48
N ALA A 141 12.10 5.96 22.78
CA ALA A 141 12.55 5.25 23.99
C ALA A 141 14.06 4.91 23.94
N GLU A 142 14.60 4.64 22.76
CA GLU A 142 16.04 4.41 22.54
C GLU A 142 16.88 5.71 22.49
N GLY A 143 16.23 6.88 22.49
CA GLY A 143 16.90 8.18 22.34
C GLY A 143 17.44 8.46 20.93
N LEU A 144 16.95 7.75 19.94
CA LEU A 144 17.26 7.95 18.51
C LEU A 144 16.39 9.03 17.88
N PHE A 145 15.15 9.19 18.38
CA PHE A 145 14.16 10.17 17.91
C PHE A 145 13.68 11.03 19.07
N THR A 146 13.14 12.22 18.76
CA THR A 146 12.67 13.19 19.78
C THR A 146 11.29 13.78 19.45
N THR A 147 10.56 13.22 18.48
CA THR A 147 9.22 13.72 18.17
C THR A 147 8.24 13.48 19.33
N ALA A 148 7.38 14.48 19.60
CA ALA A 148 6.31 14.37 20.60
C ALA A 148 5.04 13.69 20.06
N ASN A 149 4.94 13.51 18.73
CA ASN A 149 3.73 13.05 18.04
C ASN A 149 4.08 11.91 17.06
N PRO A 150 4.37 10.68 17.57
CA PRO A 150 4.83 9.57 16.72
C PRO A 150 3.89 9.22 15.58
N LEU A 151 2.56 9.18 15.83
CA LEU A 151 1.56 8.83 14.81
C LEU A 151 1.47 9.91 13.73
N GLU A 152 1.25 11.14 14.12
CA GLU A 152 1.11 12.27 13.20
C GLU A 152 2.40 12.49 12.39
N THR A 153 3.57 12.35 13.02
CA THR A 153 4.85 12.41 12.31
C THR A 153 4.95 11.31 11.25
N SER A 154 4.54 10.09 11.59
CA SER A 154 4.51 8.97 10.63
C SER A 154 3.52 9.23 9.49
N GLU A 155 2.33 9.73 9.78
CA GLU A 155 1.32 10.09 8.78
C GLU A 155 1.84 11.14 7.79
N PHE A 156 2.49 12.21 8.30
CA PHE A 156 3.07 13.25 7.45
C PHE A 156 4.21 12.71 6.58
N ILE A 157 5.13 11.93 7.15
CA ILE A 157 6.23 11.32 6.40
C ILE A 157 5.69 10.43 5.29
N LEU A 158 4.80 9.49 5.61
CA LEU A 158 4.24 8.55 4.64
C LEU A 158 3.45 9.26 3.54
N THR A 159 2.58 10.20 3.92
CA THR A 159 1.79 10.98 2.95
C THR A 159 2.69 11.77 2.02
N SER A 160 3.71 12.45 2.55
CA SER A 160 4.61 13.26 1.73
C SER A 160 5.40 12.40 0.74
N ILE A 161 5.91 11.24 1.17
CA ILE A 161 6.63 10.32 0.29
C ILE A 161 5.71 9.76 -0.78
N GLN A 162 4.60 9.13 -0.37
CA GLN A 162 3.67 8.50 -1.31
C GLN A 162 3.12 9.49 -2.34
N PHE A 163 2.76 10.69 -1.92
CA PHE A 163 2.17 11.68 -2.83
C PHE A 163 3.21 12.37 -3.71
N LEU A 164 4.33 12.84 -3.11
CA LEU A 164 5.32 13.65 -3.85
C LEU A 164 6.24 12.82 -4.75
N MET A 165 6.43 11.54 -4.46
CA MET A 165 7.28 10.67 -5.27
C MET A 165 6.48 9.87 -6.31
N ASP A 166 5.15 9.97 -6.28
CA ASP A 166 4.27 9.24 -7.17
C ASP A 166 4.29 9.81 -8.60
N THR A 167 4.76 9.00 -9.54
CA THR A 167 4.87 9.38 -10.96
C THR A 167 3.54 9.35 -11.71
N GLY A 168 2.53 8.69 -11.16
CA GLY A 168 1.17 8.69 -11.69
C GLY A 168 0.41 9.98 -11.36
N ILE A 169 0.79 10.66 -10.26
CA ILE A 169 0.20 11.95 -9.86
C ILE A 169 1.00 13.11 -10.45
N TYR A 170 2.33 13.05 -10.32
CA TYR A 170 3.22 14.12 -10.79
C TYR A 170 4.13 13.60 -11.89
N GLN A 171 4.12 14.29 -13.02
CA GLN A 171 5.05 14.03 -14.12
C GLN A 171 6.37 14.78 -13.90
N TRP A 172 7.05 14.45 -12.80
CA TRP A 172 8.36 15.03 -12.50
C TRP A 172 9.41 14.59 -13.52
N SER A 173 10.35 15.48 -13.85
CA SER A 173 11.56 15.07 -14.55
C SER A 173 12.40 14.12 -13.68
N GLN A 174 13.27 13.34 -14.30
CA GLN A 174 14.19 12.47 -13.56
C GLN A 174 15.10 13.27 -12.61
N GLU A 175 15.53 14.48 -13.03
CA GLU A 175 16.30 15.40 -12.19
C GLU A 175 15.50 15.86 -10.98
N ASP A 176 14.23 16.17 -11.16
CA ASP A 176 13.32 16.58 -10.09
C ASP A 176 13.05 15.46 -9.07
N LEU A 177 12.88 14.23 -9.54
CA LEU A 177 12.73 13.05 -8.67
C LEU A 177 14.02 12.80 -7.87
N MET A 178 15.17 12.84 -8.55
CA MET A 178 16.47 12.65 -7.91
C MET A 178 16.72 13.69 -6.83
N ARG A 179 16.45 14.98 -7.10
CA ARG A 179 16.59 16.07 -6.14
C ARG A 179 15.74 15.84 -4.89
N ARG A 180 14.50 15.36 -5.06
CA ARG A 180 13.59 15.05 -3.94
C ARG A 180 14.09 13.84 -3.16
N ALA A 181 14.47 12.77 -3.84
CA ALA A 181 14.99 11.57 -3.21
C ALA A 181 16.24 11.87 -2.35
N MET A 182 17.13 12.71 -2.86
CA MET A 182 18.33 13.14 -2.11
C MET A 182 18.00 14.01 -0.88
N ALA A 183 16.92 14.77 -0.91
CA ALA A 183 16.50 15.61 0.22
C ALA A 183 15.73 14.83 1.30
N LEU A 184 15.12 13.70 0.92
CA LEU A 184 14.18 12.95 1.76
C LEU A 184 14.79 12.51 3.12
N PRO A 185 16.01 11.93 3.20
CA PRO A 185 16.60 11.53 4.46
C PRO A 185 16.68 12.67 5.48
N GLY A 186 17.21 13.83 5.07
CA GLY A 186 17.34 14.99 5.97
C GLY A 186 16.01 15.58 6.41
N ILE A 187 14.97 15.51 5.57
CA ILE A 187 13.62 15.93 5.92
C ILE A 187 13.04 15.00 7.00
N ILE A 188 13.15 13.68 6.80
CA ILE A 188 12.69 12.67 7.77
C ILE A 188 13.43 12.83 9.10
N GLU A 189 14.74 12.98 9.05
CA GLU A 189 15.59 13.21 10.24
C GLU A 189 15.14 14.44 11.02
N THR A 190 14.83 15.53 10.31
CA THR A 190 14.31 16.76 10.94
C THR A 190 12.96 16.53 11.60
N MET A 191 12.03 15.83 10.94
CA MET A 191 10.70 15.57 11.47
C MET A 191 10.72 14.63 12.68
N LEU A 192 11.63 13.65 12.69
CA LEU A 192 11.80 12.71 13.80
C LEU A 192 12.69 13.25 14.91
N GLY A 193 13.43 14.35 14.69
CA GLY A 193 14.49 14.81 15.57
C GLY A 193 15.66 13.82 15.66
N ALA A 194 15.91 13.09 14.58
CA ALA A 194 16.99 12.10 14.48
C ALA A 194 18.34 12.77 14.16
N LYS A 195 19.44 12.05 14.42
CA LYS A 195 20.77 12.52 14.04
C LYS A 195 20.94 12.53 12.52
N PRO A 196 21.65 13.53 11.94
CA PRO A 196 21.98 13.55 10.52
C PRO A 196 22.68 12.25 10.08
N GLY A 197 22.22 11.70 8.94
CA GLY A 197 22.75 10.47 8.37
C GLY A 197 22.03 9.19 8.82
N SER A 198 21.11 9.27 9.78
CA SER A 198 20.34 8.12 10.29
C SER A 198 19.49 7.43 9.21
N PHE A 199 19.04 8.18 8.21
CA PHE A 199 18.16 7.71 7.13
C PHE A 199 18.87 7.65 5.75
N ASN A 200 20.22 7.71 5.70
CA ASN A 200 20.98 7.63 4.45
C ASN A 200 20.77 6.31 3.70
N PHE A 201 20.30 5.25 4.32
CA PHE A 201 19.94 3.99 3.67
C PHE A 201 18.86 4.18 2.58
N LEU A 202 18.00 5.19 2.71
CA LEU A 202 16.98 5.50 1.70
C LEU A 202 17.58 5.87 0.34
N LEU A 203 18.79 6.43 0.31
CA LEU A 203 19.51 6.77 -0.91
C LEU A 203 19.97 5.51 -1.69
N GLN A 204 20.02 4.35 -1.04
CA GLN A 204 20.45 3.09 -1.65
C GLN A 204 19.27 2.25 -2.12
N MET A 205 18.07 2.49 -1.60
CA MET A 205 16.85 1.76 -1.96
C MET A 205 16.24 2.22 -3.29
N GLY A 206 16.68 3.34 -3.85
CA GLY A 206 16.21 3.90 -5.13
C GLY A 206 17.15 3.63 -6.32
N GLN A 207 18.17 2.77 -6.16
CA GLN A 207 19.07 2.35 -7.21
C GLN A 207 18.72 0.95 -7.68
#